data_491581b97cd1ee6338f6ef1c10989af9
#
_entry.id   491581b97cd1ee6338f6ef1c10989af9
#
_cell.length_a   1.000
_cell.length_b   1.000
_cell.length_c   1.000
_cell.angle_alpha   90.00
_cell.angle_beta   90.00
_cell.angle_gamma   90.00
#
_symmetry.space_group_name_H-M   'P 1'
#
loop_
_entity.id
_entity.type
_entity.pdbx_description
1 polymer ?
#
loop_
_entity_poly.entity_id
_entity_poly.type
_entity_poly.pdbx_seq_one_letter_code
_entity_poly.pdbx_strand_id
1 'polypeptide(L)'
;MLLAIDNGNTNVKFALVNQAGAIVQRWRLATDIKRTADEYAVWLNQLLEMEGYTRADVDAVVIASVVPRAVHNLQELAAKYF
;
A
#
# COMPACT_ATOMS: atom_id res chain seq x y z
N MET A 1 2.87 -12.57 1.87
CA MET A 1 1.68 -11.99 1.22
C MET A 1 2.06 -10.91 0.24
N LEU A 2 1.23 -10.65 -0.73
CA LEU A 2 1.40 -9.58 -1.71
C LEU A 2 0.60 -8.35 -1.26
N LEU A 3 1.23 -7.19 -1.28
CA LEU A 3 0.54 -5.90 -1.14
C LEU A 3 0.33 -5.32 -2.54
N ALA A 4 -0.92 -5.20 -2.97
CA ALA A 4 -1.29 -4.59 -4.23
C ALA A 4 -1.77 -3.16 -3.99
N ILE A 5 -1.20 -2.20 -4.70
CA ILE A 5 -1.52 -0.79 -4.59
C ILE A 5 -2.04 -0.29 -5.93
N ASP A 6 -3.27 0.22 -5.94
CA ASP A 6 -3.91 0.81 -7.10
C ASP A 6 -4.14 2.30 -6.82
N ASN A 7 -3.35 3.14 -7.47
CA ASN A 7 -3.38 4.59 -7.27
C ASN A 7 -4.19 5.26 -8.38
N GLY A 8 -5.46 5.51 -8.11
CA GLY A 8 -6.35 6.28 -8.96
C GLY A 8 -6.28 7.78 -8.69
N ASN A 9 -7.01 8.57 -9.48
CA ASN A 9 -7.05 10.03 -9.33
C ASN A 9 -7.68 10.49 -8.01
N THR A 10 -8.64 9.75 -7.51
CA THR A 10 -9.41 10.11 -6.31
C THR A 10 -8.95 9.35 -5.08
N ASN A 11 -8.65 8.05 -5.23
CA ASN A 11 -8.29 7.18 -4.12
C ASN A 11 -7.09 6.31 -4.47
N VAL A 12 -6.29 6.03 -3.43
CA VAL A 12 -5.31 4.95 -3.44
C VAL A 12 -5.95 3.76 -2.74
N LYS A 13 -5.99 2.62 -3.41
CA LYS A 13 -6.55 1.37 -2.87
C LYS A 13 -5.42 0.41 -2.58
N PHE A 14 -5.51 -0.23 -1.42
CA PHE A 14 -4.53 -1.23 -0.97
C PHE A 14 -5.26 -2.56 -0.77
N ALA A 15 -4.66 -3.63 -1.24
CA ALA A 15 -5.17 -4.98 -1.02
C ALA A 15 -4.05 -5.88 -0.52
N LEU A 16 -4.33 -6.64 0.52
CA LEU A 16 -3.43 -7.68 1.01
C LEU A 16 -3.91 -9.01 0.46
N VAL A 17 -3.04 -9.69 -0.30
CA VAL A 17 -3.37 -10.91 -1.03
C VAL A 17 -2.53 -12.06 -0.47
N ASN A 18 -3.19 -13.17 -0.13
CA ASN A 18 -2.49 -14.34 0.38
C ASN A 18 -1.94 -15.21 -0.76
N GLN A 19 -1.22 -16.30 -0.41
CA GLN A 19 -0.60 -17.18 -1.40
C GLN A 19 -1.60 -17.91 -2.29
N ALA A 20 -2.84 -18.10 -1.83
CA ALA A 20 -3.90 -18.69 -2.63
C ALA A 20 -4.52 -17.71 -3.63
N GLY A 21 -4.08 -16.46 -3.64
CA GLY A 21 -4.62 -15.41 -4.50
C GLY A 21 -5.89 -14.75 -3.97
N ALA A 22 -6.26 -15.02 -2.72
CA ALA A 22 -7.42 -14.38 -2.11
C ALA A 22 -7.05 -13.03 -1.47
N ILE A 23 -7.92 -12.05 -1.65
CA ILE A 23 -7.80 -10.76 -0.97
C ILE A 23 -8.30 -10.93 0.45
N VAL A 24 -7.41 -10.78 1.43
CA VAL A 24 -7.74 -10.95 2.85
C VAL A 24 -8.07 -9.63 3.53
N GLN A 25 -7.54 -8.51 3.01
CA GLN A 25 -7.86 -7.17 3.50
C GLN A 25 -7.82 -6.15 2.38
N ARG A 26 -8.63 -5.09 2.51
CA ARG A 26 -8.67 -3.95 1.61
C ARG A 26 -8.72 -2.66 2.41
N TRP A 27 -7.97 -1.66 1.96
CA TRP A 27 -8.00 -0.32 2.55
C TRP A 27 -8.00 0.74 1.47
N ARG A 28 -8.43 1.94 1.83
CA ARG A 28 -8.53 3.06 0.91
C ARG A 28 -8.06 4.33 1.60
N LEU A 29 -7.39 5.17 0.83
CA LEU A 29 -6.93 6.48 1.26
C LEU A 29 -7.18 7.48 0.13
N ALA A 30 -7.56 8.71 0.45
CA ALA A 30 -7.70 9.76 -0.56
C ALA A 30 -6.35 10.03 -1.24
N THR A 31 -6.37 10.20 -2.56
CA THR A 31 -5.17 10.53 -3.31
C THR A 31 -4.70 11.94 -2.96
N ASP A 32 -3.45 12.06 -2.55
CA ASP A 32 -2.79 13.32 -2.26
C ASP A 32 -1.34 13.22 -2.75
N ILE A 33 -1.00 13.96 -3.81
CA ILE A 33 0.32 13.92 -4.42
C ILE A 33 1.44 14.42 -3.49
N LYS A 34 1.09 15.11 -2.42
CA LYS A 34 2.03 15.61 -1.42
C LYS A 34 2.31 14.62 -0.30
N ARG A 35 1.55 13.52 -0.23
CA ARG A 35 1.72 12.53 0.83
C ARG A 35 3.03 11.80 0.66
N THR A 36 3.85 11.80 1.72
CA THR A 36 5.18 11.19 1.72
C THR A 36 5.11 9.67 1.93
N ALA A 37 6.20 8.98 1.59
CA ALA A 37 6.34 7.54 1.88
C ALA A 37 6.19 7.27 3.38
N ASP A 38 6.73 8.14 4.23
CA ASP A 38 6.65 7.98 5.68
C ASP A 38 5.21 8.08 6.21
N GLU A 39 4.42 9.00 5.66
CA GLU A 39 3.00 9.13 6.02
C GLU A 39 2.21 7.88 5.61
N TYR A 40 2.43 7.37 4.41
CA TYR A 40 1.83 6.10 3.97
C TYR A 40 2.21 4.95 4.90
N ALA A 41 3.49 4.88 5.28
CA ALA A 41 4.01 3.80 6.11
C ALA A 41 3.34 3.75 7.49
N VAL A 42 3.23 4.89 8.16
CA VAL A 42 2.59 4.99 9.48
C VAL A 42 1.13 4.55 9.40
N TRP A 43 0.40 5.07 8.45
CA TRP A 43 -1.01 4.75 8.24
C TRP A 43 -1.21 3.26 7.93
N LEU A 44 -0.45 2.74 6.98
CA LEU A 44 -0.60 1.35 6.53
C LEU A 44 -0.16 0.36 7.61
N ASN A 45 0.93 0.66 8.32
CA ASN A 45 1.41 -0.19 9.41
C ASN A 45 0.39 -0.31 10.53
N GLN A 46 -0.29 0.76 10.89
CA GLN A 46 -1.36 0.73 11.88
C GLN A 46 -2.52 -0.15 11.44
N LEU A 47 -2.93 -0.06 10.17
CA LEU A 47 -3.99 -0.89 9.62
C LEU A 47 -3.61 -2.37 9.61
N LEU A 48 -2.38 -2.68 9.21
CA LEU A 48 -1.88 -4.06 9.25
C LEU A 48 -1.95 -4.62 10.67
N GLU A 49 -1.44 -3.88 11.65
CA GLU A 49 -1.45 -4.32 13.06
C GLU A 49 -2.86 -4.52 13.60
N MET A 50 -3.80 -3.65 13.26
CA MET A 50 -5.21 -3.78 13.69
C MET A 50 -5.83 -5.09 13.18
N GLU A 51 -5.38 -5.61 12.05
CA GLU A 51 -5.88 -6.85 11.47
C GLU A 51 -4.99 -8.06 11.77
N GLY A 52 -3.99 -7.89 12.64
CA GLY A 52 -3.12 -8.98 13.09
C GLY A 52 -1.96 -9.28 12.15
N TYR A 53 -1.62 -8.37 11.26
CA TYR A 53 -0.48 -8.51 10.33
C TYR A 53 0.65 -7.56 10.69
N THR A 54 1.83 -7.83 10.13
CA THR A 54 2.99 -6.94 10.24
C THR A 54 3.60 -6.70 8.86
N ARG A 55 4.52 -5.76 8.76
CA ARG A 55 5.26 -5.52 7.51
C ARG A 55 6.04 -6.77 7.07
N ALA A 56 6.48 -7.57 8.01
CA ALA A 56 7.22 -8.81 7.73
C ALA A 56 6.37 -9.85 6.97
N ASP A 57 5.05 -9.77 7.06
CA ASP A 57 4.14 -10.65 6.32
C ASP A 57 4.05 -10.31 4.83
N VAL A 58 4.56 -9.14 4.43
CA VAL A 58 4.53 -8.68 3.04
C VAL A 58 5.83 -9.07 2.35
N ASP A 59 5.73 -9.94 1.35
CA ASP A 59 6.88 -10.46 0.58
C ASP A 59 7.12 -9.67 -0.71
N ALA A 60 6.08 -9.07 -1.25
CA ALA A 60 6.14 -8.36 -2.52
C ALA A 60 5.11 -7.22 -2.56
N VAL A 61 5.42 -6.20 -3.33
CA VAL A 61 4.55 -5.04 -3.54
C VAL A 61 4.38 -4.82 -5.05
N VAL A 62 3.14 -4.68 -5.50
CA VAL A 62 2.80 -4.33 -6.88
C VAL A 62 2.08 -2.99 -6.88
N ILE A 63 2.52 -2.08 -7.74
CA ILE A 63 1.94 -0.73 -7.83
C ILE A 63 1.41 -0.51 -9.24
N ALA A 64 0.12 -0.16 -9.35
CA ALA A 64 -0.49 0.35 -10.56
C ALA A 64 -0.93 1.78 -10.29
N SER A 65 -0.60 2.71 -11.18
CA SER A 65 -0.93 4.13 -10.99
C SER A 65 -1.27 4.81 -12.30
N VAL A 66 -2.32 5.65 -12.25
CA VAL A 66 -2.65 6.61 -13.31
C VAL A 66 -2.27 8.04 -12.90
N VAL A 67 -1.59 8.20 -11.76
CA VAL A 67 -1.14 9.49 -11.21
C VAL A 67 0.38 9.49 -11.12
N PRO A 68 1.10 9.93 -12.17
CA PRO A 68 2.56 9.82 -12.22
C PRO A 68 3.28 10.46 -11.03
N ARG A 69 2.76 11.57 -10.51
CA ARG A 69 3.37 12.28 -9.38
C ARG A 69 3.33 11.52 -8.07
N ALA A 70 2.37 10.60 -7.90
CA ALA A 70 2.25 9.81 -6.69
C ALA A 70 3.08 8.52 -6.74
N VAL A 71 3.50 8.07 -7.92
CA VAL A 71 4.25 6.81 -8.10
C VAL A 71 5.55 6.83 -7.31
N HIS A 72 6.29 7.94 -7.35
CA HIS A 72 7.57 8.05 -6.66
C HIS A 72 7.44 7.78 -5.17
N ASN A 73 6.47 8.40 -4.50
CA ASN A 73 6.26 8.22 -3.07
C ASN A 73 5.80 6.80 -2.73
N LEU A 74 5.01 6.18 -3.59
CA LEU A 74 4.61 4.77 -3.41
C LEU A 74 5.77 3.81 -3.63
N GLN A 75 6.64 4.09 -4.60
CA GLN A 75 7.86 3.31 -4.82
C GLN A 75 8.82 3.41 -3.63
N GLU A 76 8.99 4.61 -3.06
CA GLU A 76 9.77 4.81 -1.85
C GLU A 76 9.15 4.07 -0.65
N LEU A 77 7.83 4.09 -0.52
CA LEU A 77 7.12 3.31 0.49
C LEU A 77 7.49 1.82 0.40
N ALA A 78 7.41 1.25 -0.80
CA ALA A 78 7.72 -0.15 -1.03
C ALA A 78 9.19 -0.46 -0.75
N ALA A 79 10.11 0.37 -1.24
CA ALA A 79 11.55 0.15 -1.10
C ALA A 79 12.05 0.34 0.34
N LYS A 80 11.50 1.30 1.07
CA LYS A 80 11.99 1.68 2.39
C LYS A 80 11.36 0.84 3.51
N TYR A 81 10.11 0.45 3.38
CA TYR A 81 9.33 -0.17 4.46
C TYR A 81 8.90 -1.61 4.17
N PHE A 82 8.97 -2.06 2.93
CA PHE A 82 8.59 -3.42 2.52
C PHE A 82 9.62 -4.09 1.58
#